data_19fc009d5b0e2fb99c63f7b36618ca5f
#
_entry.id   19fc009d5b0e2fb99c63f7b36618ca5f
#
_cell.length_a   1.000
_cell.length_b   1.000
_cell.length_c   1.000
_cell.angle_alpha   90.00
_cell.angle_beta   90.00
_cell.angle_gamma   90.00
#
_symmetry.space_group_name_H-M   'P 1'
#
loop_
_entity.id
_entity.type
_entity.pdbx_description
1 polymer ?
#
loop_
_entity_poly.entity_id
_entity_poly.type
_entity_poly.pdbx_seq_one_letter_code
_entity_poly.pdbx_strand_id
1 'polypeptide(L)'
;MFLATKAADTSRPVLDASGYSHRVAETDVYDSHSYEQDPEAFRRQMAGLDKDEPFLNPDNRGNPGKRDTDAVWSLPYRGQPYFCSEFGGIWWNPEEAEAAAGDDREVSWGYGERPRTEEEFHTRFAGLTAALLDDPLMFGYCYTQLTDVFQEQNGVYRFDRSSKLDVARVRAAQQRPAAFERPASEEGR
;
A
#
# COMPACT_ATOMS: atom_id res chain seq x y z
N MET A 1 7.69 -19.95 -12.02
CA MET A 1 6.34 -19.32 -12.20
C MET A 1 6.42 -18.17 -13.20
N PHE A 2 7.23 -17.13 -13.01
CA PHE A 2 7.32 -15.94 -13.88
C PHE A 2 7.39 -16.28 -15.39
N LEU A 3 8.42 -17.04 -15.84
CA LEU A 3 8.59 -17.41 -17.25
C LEU A 3 7.41 -18.21 -17.82
N ALA A 4 6.79 -19.06 -17.00
CA ALA A 4 5.61 -19.82 -17.44
C ALA A 4 4.38 -18.90 -17.63
N THR A 5 4.22 -17.91 -16.77
CA THR A 5 3.16 -16.90 -16.89
C THR A 5 3.38 -16.04 -18.14
N LYS A 6 4.62 -15.58 -18.39
CA LYS A 6 4.98 -14.81 -19.59
C LYS A 6 4.79 -15.62 -20.88
N ALA A 7 5.08 -16.91 -20.84
CA ALA A 7 4.84 -17.79 -22.01
C ALA A 7 3.35 -18.02 -22.28
N ALA A 8 2.52 -18.01 -21.25
CA ALA A 8 1.07 -18.18 -21.37
C ALA A 8 0.34 -16.88 -21.73
N ASP A 9 0.80 -15.74 -21.26
CA ASP A 9 0.22 -14.43 -21.54
C ASP A 9 1.33 -13.36 -21.68
N THR A 10 1.52 -12.88 -22.90
CA THR A 10 2.48 -11.82 -23.21
C THR A 10 1.85 -10.42 -23.21
N SER A 11 0.54 -10.32 -22.98
CA SER A 11 -0.22 -9.07 -23.11
C SER A 11 -0.20 -8.20 -21.83
N ARG A 12 0.18 -8.78 -20.69
CA ARG A 12 0.19 -8.10 -19.40
C ARG A 12 1.57 -8.10 -18.76
N PRO A 13 1.92 -7.04 -18.00
CA PRO A 13 3.10 -7.08 -17.16
C PRO A 13 2.95 -8.15 -16.08
N VAL A 14 4.04 -8.79 -15.72
CA VAL A 14 4.09 -9.86 -14.72
C VAL A 14 5.03 -9.46 -13.60
N LEU A 15 4.54 -9.59 -12.39
CA LEU A 15 5.29 -9.44 -11.16
C LEU A 15 5.82 -10.82 -10.73
N ASP A 16 7.09 -10.93 -10.36
CA ASP A 16 7.69 -12.20 -9.98
C ASP A 16 7.39 -12.63 -8.54
N ALA A 17 7.17 -11.64 -7.67
CA ALA A 17 6.81 -11.83 -6.27
C ALA A 17 5.87 -10.70 -5.85
N SER A 18 5.14 -10.86 -4.74
CA SER A 18 4.37 -9.79 -4.12
C SER A 18 5.15 -9.28 -2.90
N GLY A 19 5.65 -8.05 -3.00
CA GLY A 19 6.43 -7.38 -1.96
C GLY A 19 7.82 -7.98 -1.75
N TYR A 20 8.08 -8.53 -0.66
CA TYR A 20 9.30 -8.82 0.08
C TYR A 20 10.54 -9.33 -0.67
N SER A 21 10.46 -9.97 -1.84
CA SER A 21 11.67 -10.61 -2.37
C SER A 21 11.59 -10.92 -3.87
N HIS A 22 12.05 -9.97 -4.66
CA HIS A 22 12.22 -10.14 -6.10
C HIS A 22 13.39 -11.07 -6.40
N ARG A 23 13.16 -12.10 -7.21
CA ARG A 23 14.14 -13.15 -7.51
C ARG A 23 14.39 -13.30 -9.00
N VAL A 24 13.64 -12.63 -9.84
CA VAL A 24 13.74 -12.72 -11.29
C VAL A 24 14.17 -11.37 -11.85
N ALA A 25 15.33 -11.35 -12.50
CA ALA A 25 15.91 -10.12 -13.05
C ALA A 25 15.07 -9.51 -14.17
N GLU A 26 14.28 -10.35 -14.84
CA GLU A 26 13.42 -9.99 -15.96
C GLU A 26 12.01 -9.57 -15.53
N THR A 27 11.74 -9.42 -14.23
CA THR A 27 10.42 -8.95 -13.77
C THR A 27 10.01 -7.67 -14.48
N ASP A 28 8.75 -7.61 -14.93
CA ASP A 28 8.24 -6.43 -15.65
C ASP A 28 7.96 -5.26 -14.69
N VAL A 29 7.69 -5.56 -13.43
CA VAL A 29 7.31 -4.59 -12.39
C VAL A 29 8.11 -4.89 -11.13
N TYR A 30 8.50 -3.87 -10.43
CA TYR A 30 9.09 -3.97 -9.09
C TYR A 30 8.12 -3.45 -8.06
N ASP A 31 7.91 -4.14 -6.93
CA ASP A 31 6.90 -3.76 -5.97
C ASP A 31 7.37 -3.78 -4.50
N SER A 32 6.54 -3.21 -3.66
CA SER A 32 6.67 -3.28 -2.21
C SER A 32 5.33 -3.23 -1.49
N HIS A 33 5.34 -3.66 -0.23
CA HIS A 33 4.24 -3.49 0.71
C HIS A 33 4.63 -2.49 1.78
N SER A 34 3.76 -1.54 2.10
CA SER A 34 3.98 -0.64 3.22
C SER A 34 2.70 -0.39 4.00
N TYR A 35 2.77 -0.66 5.28
CA TYR A 35 1.67 -0.41 6.22
C TYR A 35 1.99 0.74 7.18
N GLU A 36 2.86 1.66 6.78
CA GLU A 36 3.07 2.91 7.49
C GLU A 36 1.77 3.72 7.52
N GLN A 37 1.39 4.21 8.69
CA GLN A 37 0.10 4.85 8.92
C GLN A 37 0.17 6.38 8.98
N ASP A 38 1.35 6.94 9.20
CA ASP A 38 1.56 8.38 9.14
C ASP A 38 1.80 8.81 7.68
N PRO A 39 0.96 9.66 7.08
CA PRO A 39 1.10 10.03 5.68
C PRO A 39 2.44 10.69 5.32
N GLU A 40 3.04 11.46 6.24
CA GLU A 40 4.32 12.10 6.00
C GLU A 40 5.49 11.11 6.12
N ALA A 41 5.43 10.18 7.06
CA ALA A 41 6.39 9.08 7.15
C ALA A 41 6.30 8.18 5.93
N PHE A 42 5.07 7.85 5.49
CA PHE A 42 4.83 7.07 4.28
C PHE A 42 5.37 7.76 3.03
N ARG A 43 5.13 9.08 2.89
CA ARG A 43 5.68 9.89 1.78
C ARG A 43 7.21 9.83 1.77
N ARG A 44 7.86 10.01 2.93
CA ARG A 44 9.32 9.89 3.03
C ARG A 44 9.81 8.50 2.69
N GLN A 45 9.07 7.47 3.07
CA GLN A 45 9.41 6.08 2.79
C GLN A 45 9.35 5.77 1.29
N MET A 46 8.34 6.29 0.58
CA MET A 46 8.16 6.08 -0.86
C MET A 46 9.06 6.99 -1.72
N ALA A 47 9.60 8.07 -1.15
CA ALA A 47 10.53 8.93 -1.86
C ALA A 47 11.82 8.20 -2.21
N GLY A 48 12.37 8.47 -3.40
CA GLY A 48 13.64 7.88 -3.82
C GLY A 48 13.61 7.27 -5.20
N LEU A 49 12.44 7.15 -5.82
CA LEU A 49 12.32 6.64 -7.19
C LEU A 49 13.10 7.49 -8.20
N ASP A 50 13.21 8.79 -7.98
CA ASP A 50 14.00 9.73 -8.78
C ASP A 50 15.52 9.51 -8.69
N LYS A 51 15.96 8.71 -7.72
CA LYS A 51 17.37 8.36 -7.46
C LYS A 51 17.67 6.88 -7.68
N ASP A 52 16.72 6.14 -8.25
CA ASP A 52 16.76 4.67 -8.35
C ASP A 52 16.90 3.97 -6.99
N GLU A 53 16.41 4.61 -5.92
CA GLU A 53 16.41 4.11 -4.54
C GLU A 53 14.97 3.87 -4.03
N PRO A 54 14.22 2.92 -4.60
CA PRO A 54 12.85 2.65 -4.17
C PRO A 54 12.83 2.09 -2.75
N PHE A 55 11.71 2.27 -2.07
CA PHE A 55 11.48 1.52 -0.83
C PHE A 55 11.48 0.02 -1.09
N LEU A 56 12.23 -0.70 -0.30
CA LEU A 56 12.35 -2.16 -0.33
C LEU A 56 11.88 -2.73 0.99
N ASN A 57 11.07 -3.76 0.94
CA ASN A 57 10.67 -4.47 2.15
C ASN A 57 11.90 -5.15 2.78
N PRO A 58 12.21 -4.87 4.06
CA PRO A 58 13.21 -5.63 4.78
C PRO A 58 12.73 -7.07 4.94
N ASP A 59 13.61 -8.04 4.77
CA ASP A 59 13.26 -9.43 5.01
C ASP A 59 13.20 -9.72 6.51
N ASN A 60 11.98 -9.82 7.02
CA ASN A 60 11.72 -10.16 8.42
C ASN A 60 11.51 -11.67 8.64
N ARG A 61 11.71 -12.52 7.62
CA ARG A 61 11.41 -13.96 7.66
C ARG A 61 12.52 -14.82 8.22
N GLY A 62 13.25 -14.33 9.13
CA GLY A 62 14.29 -15.11 9.75
C GLY A 62 14.30 -14.95 11.26
N ASN A 63 13.67 -15.83 11.99
CA ASN A 63 13.81 -15.90 13.43
C ASN A 63 13.12 -14.77 14.21
N PRO A 64 12.03 -15.04 14.94
CA PRO A 64 11.30 -14.03 15.73
C PRO A 64 12.13 -13.30 16.79
N GLY A 65 13.39 -13.69 16.99
CA GLY A 65 14.30 -13.09 17.95
C GLY A 65 15.51 -12.36 17.35
N LYS A 66 15.71 -12.42 16.03
CA LYS A 66 16.80 -11.68 15.36
C LYS A 66 16.20 -10.91 14.18
N ARG A 67 15.92 -9.66 14.40
CA ARG A 67 15.66 -8.71 13.31
C ARG A 67 17.01 -8.39 12.67
N ASP A 68 17.39 -9.12 11.63
CA ASP A 68 18.37 -8.61 10.68
C ASP A 68 17.61 -7.65 9.77
N THR A 69 17.44 -6.42 10.27
CA THR A 69 16.65 -5.38 9.61
C THR A 69 17.29 -4.84 8.34
N ASP A 70 18.51 -5.27 8.04
CA ASP A 70 19.32 -4.75 6.94
C ASP A 70 19.46 -5.72 5.77
N ALA A 71 18.95 -6.95 5.92
CA ALA A 71 19.00 -7.93 4.84
C ALA A 71 17.88 -7.68 3.82
N VAL A 72 18.22 -7.10 2.70
CA VAL A 72 17.36 -7.04 1.51
C VAL A 72 17.63 -8.27 0.65
N TRP A 73 16.61 -9.10 0.47
CA TRP A 73 16.74 -10.34 -0.30
C TRP A 73 16.33 -10.19 -1.77
N SER A 74 15.86 -9.04 -2.13
CA SER A 74 15.48 -8.73 -3.51
C SER A 74 16.70 -8.49 -4.38
N LEU A 75 16.61 -8.89 -5.64
CA LEU A 75 17.51 -8.42 -6.66
C LEU A 75 17.43 -6.88 -6.75
N PRO A 76 18.53 -6.21 -7.10
CA PRO A 76 18.54 -4.75 -7.21
C PRO A 76 17.48 -4.23 -8.18
N TYR A 77 16.86 -3.12 -7.81
CA TYR A 77 16.02 -2.32 -8.71
C TYR A 77 16.83 -1.87 -9.93
N ARG A 78 16.19 -1.82 -11.09
CA ARG A 78 16.81 -1.47 -12.37
C ARG A 78 15.97 -0.51 -13.20
N GLY A 79 15.16 0.31 -12.55
CA GLY A 79 14.28 1.24 -13.25
C GLY A 79 12.99 0.63 -13.80
N GLN A 80 12.60 -0.55 -13.32
CA GLN A 80 11.29 -1.11 -13.67
C GLN A 80 10.16 -0.19 -13.17
N PRO A 81 8.97 -0.20 -13.78
CA PRO A 81 7.80 0.43 -13.20
C PRO A 81 7.63 0.00 -11.74
N TYR A 82 7.53 0.97 -10.83
CA TYR A 82 7.44 0.69 -9.40
C TYR A 82 5.99 0.74 -8.91
N PHE A 83 5.57 -0.29 -8.21
CA PHE A 83 4.20 -0.52 -7.78
C PHE A 83 4.13 -0.71 -6.26
N CYS A 84 3.39 0.15 -5.56
CA CYS A 84 3.05 -0.10 -4.15
C CYS A 84 1.88 -1.09 -4.10
N SER A 85 2.19 -2.38 -4.18
CA SER A 85 1.20 -3.44 -4.40
C SER A 85 0.31 -3.71 -3.20
N GLU A 86 0.74 -3.29 -2.01
CA GLU A 86 -0.10 -3.24 -0.82
C GLU A 86 0.26 -2.01 0.03
N PHE A 87 -0.76 -1.24 0.43
CA PHE A 87 -0.57 -0.15 1.38
C PHE A 87 -1.79 0.09 2.24
N GLY A 88 -1.61 0.85 3.31
CA GLY A 88 -2.65 1.33 4.18
C GLY A 88 -3.10 0.28 5.19
N GLY A 89 -4.04 -0.57 4.83
CA GLY A 89 -4.57 -1.57 5.76
C GLY A 89 -5.15 -0.96 7.03
N ILE A 90 -5.70 0.26 6.94
CA ILE A 90 -6.12 1.06 8.10
C ILE A 90 -7.19 0.30 8.87
N TRP A 91 -6.89 -0.04 10.10
CA TRP A 91 -7.81 -0.75 10.97
C TRP A 91 -9.04 0.12 11.27
N TRP A 92 -10.21 -0.29 10.83
CA TRP A 92 -11.46 0.39 11.10
C TRP A 92 -12.60 -0.58 11.37
N ASN A 93 -13.12 -0.52 12.59
CA ASN A 93 -14.34 -1.20 13.01
C ASN A 93 -15.24 -0.18 13.74
N PRO A 94 -16.33 0.28 13.10
CA PRO A 94 -17.22 1.28 13.71
C PRO A 94 -17.87 0.77 14.99
N GLU A 95 -18.19 -0.52 15.09
CA GLU A 95 -18.86 -1.12 16.23
C GLU A 95 -17.94 -1.14 17.47
N GLU A 96 -16.65 -1.40 17.27
CA GLU A 96 -15.64 -1.34 18.33
C GLU A 96 -15.21 0.10 18.64
N ALA A 97 -15.30 1.02 17.68
CA ALA A 97 -15.01 2.43 17.90
C ALA A 97 -16.06 3.10 18.80
N GLU A 98 -17.31 2.63 18.74
CA GLU A 98 -18.42 3.09 19.58
C GLU A 98 -18.46 2.40 20.96
N ALA A 99 -17.81 1.23 21.10
CA ALA A 99 -17.75 0.54 22.38
C ALA A 99 -16.99 1.36 23.42
N ALA A 100 -17.56 1.47 24.61
CA ALA A 100 -16.95 2.24 25.70
C ALA A 100 -15.55 1.75 26.02
N ALA A 101 -14.63 2.67 26.28
CA ALA A 101 -13.30 2.36 26.76
C ALA A 101 -13.37 1.49 28.02
N GLY A 102 -13.01 0.21 27.91
CA GLY A 102 -13.06 -0.75 29.03
C GLY A 102 -13.37 -2.19 28.64
N ASP A 103 -13.79 -2.44 27.39
CA ASP A 103 -13.86 -3.80 26.86
C ASP A 103 -12.57 -4.08 26.09
N ASP A 104 -11.56 -4.58 26.78
CA ASP A 104 -10.22 -4.87 26.23
C ASP A 104 -10.19 -6.08 25.26
N ARG A 105 -11.34 -6.56 24.81
CA ARG A 105 -11.38 -7.63 23.83
C ARG A 105 -11.28 -7.05 22.43
N GLU A 106 -10.06 -6.90 21.94
CA GLU A 106 -9.82 -6.71 20.52
C GLU A 106 -10.33 -7.94 19.75
N VAL A 107 -11.50 -7.83 19.18
CA VAL A 107 -12.10 -8.88 18.36
C VAL A 107 -11.61 -8.77 16.91
N SER A 108 -11.16 -7.58 16.51
CA SER A 108 -10.67 -7.28 15.16
C SER A 108 -9.25 -6.70 15.21
N TRP A 109 -8.60 -6.68 14.04
CA TRP A 109 -7.29 -6.08 13.86
C TRP A 109 -7.15 -5.44 12.48
N GLY A 110 -6.14 -4.62 12.34
CA GLY A 110 -5.66 -3.97 11.13
C GLY A 110 -4.28 -3.41 11.39
N TYR A 111 -3.76 -2.59 10.51
CA TYR A 111 -2.42 -2.04 10.65
C TYR A 111 -2.45 -0.69 11.38
N GLY A 112 -1.48 -0.52 12.29
CA GLY A 112 -1.32 0.68 13.11
C GLY A 112 -2.40 0.88 14.16
N GLU A 113 -2.44 2.08 14.71
CA GLU A 113 -3.49 2.45 15.67
C GLU A 113 -4.83 2.64 14.98
N ARG A 114 -5.88 2.08 15.59
CA ARG A 114 -7.23 2.23 15.09
C ARG A 114 -7.66 3.71 15.14
N PRO A 115 -8.16 4.29 14.04
CA PRO A 115 -8.82 5.59 14.06
C PRO A 115 -9.98 5.61 15.08
N ARG A 116 -10.15 6.73 15.73
CA ARG A 116 -11.24 6.91 16.70
C ARG A 116 -12.55 7.29 16.03
N THR A 117 -12.45 7.85 14.83
CA THR A 117 -13.58 8.34 14.05
C THR A 117 -13.41 7.99 12.59
N GLU A 118 -14.52 7.93 11.85
CA GLU A 118 -14.48 7.77 10.40
C GLU A 118 -13.75 8.93 9.71
N GLU A 119 -13.81 10.14 10.30
CA GLU A 119 -13.06 11.31 9.79
C GLU A 119 -11.53 11.10 9.88
N GLU A 120 -11.03 10.53 10.96
CA GLU A 120 -9.62 10.19 11.09
C GLU A 120 -9.22 9.14 10.06
N PHE A 121 -10.08 8.13 9.81
CA PHE A 121 -9.85 7.14 8.76
C PHE A 121 -9.70 7.82 7.40
N HIS A 122 -10.67 8.65 7.02
CA HIS A 122 -10.67 9.32 5.72
C HIS A 122 -9.50 10.28 5.54
N THR A 123 -9.11 10.99 6.59
CA THR A 123 -7.94 11.88 6.59
C THR A 123 -6.66 11.09 6.34
N ARG A 124 -6.48 9.98 7.05
CA ARG A 124 -5.32 9.09 6.88
C ARG A 124 -5.30 8.47 5.50
N PHE A 125 -6.43 7.89 5.08
CA PHE A 125 -6.55 7.28 3.74
C PHE A 125 -6.21 8.26 2.63
N ALA A 126 -6.77 9.48 2.68
CA ALA A 126 -6.50 10.51 1.69
C ALA A 126 -5.03 10.94 1.69
N GLY A 127 -4.41 11.07 2.86
CA GLY A 127 -2.99 11.42 2.99
C GLY A 127 -2.05 10.36 2.42
N LEU A 128 -2.29 9.09 2.73
CA LEU A 128 -1.52 7.96 2.19
C LEU A 128 -1.68 7.86 0.67
N THR A 129 -2.94 7.94 0.17
CA THR A 129 -3.20 7.93 -1.27
C THR A 129 -2.55 9.12 -1.97
N ALA A 130 -2.57 10.30 -1.35
CA ALA A 130 -1.94 11.49 -1.89
C ALA A 130 -0.42 11.32 -2.01
N ALA A 131 0.23 10.66 -1.07
CA ALA A 131 1.67 10.42 -1.13
C ALA A 131 2.07 9.63 -2.40
N LEU A 132 1.24 8.65 -2.80
CA LEU A 132 1.47 7.85 -4.01
C LEU A 132 1.10 8.61 -5.30
N LEU A 133 -0.03 9.32 -5.29
CA LEU A 133 -0.47 10.09 -6.46
C LEU A 133 0.41 11.29 -6.78
N ASP A 134 1.15 11.80 -5.79
CA ASP A 134 2.04 12.95 -5.98
C ASP A 134 3.43 12.55 -6.50
N ASP A 135 3.78 11.26 -6.50
CA ASP A 135 5.04 10.78 -7.07
C ASP A 135 4.87 10.50 -8.57
N PRO A 136 5.55 11.24 -9.45
CA PRO A 136 5.41 11.08 -10.90
C PRO A 136 5.99 9.78 -11.44
N LEU A 137 6.80 9.06 -10.66
CA LEU A 137 7.42 7.79 -11.03
C LEU A 137 6.68 6.58 -10.46
N MET A 138 5.65 6.80 -9.63
CA MET A 138 4.82 5.74 -9.10
C MET A 138 3.95 5.15 -10.21
N PHE A 139 4.22 3.90 -10.59
CA PHE A 139 3.46 3.20 -11.63
C PHE A 139 2.02 2.89 -11.21
N GLY A 140 1.82 2.53 -9.96
CA GLY A 140 0.51 2.20 -9.44
C GLY A 140 0.52 1.78 -7.99
N TYR A 141 -0.66 1.56 -7.46
CA TYR A 141 -0.82 1.13 -6.07
C TYR A 141 -2.09 0.30 -5.86
N CYS A 142 -2.11 -0.46 -4.77
CA CYS A 142 -3.29 -1.22 -4.35
C CYS A 142 -3.50 -1.06 -2.84
N TYR A 143 -4.67 -0.57 -2.45
CA TYR A 143 -5.03 -0.47 -1.03
C TYR A 143 -5.42 -1.83 -0.47
N THR A 144 -4.92 -2.15 0.68
CA THR A 144 -5.29 -3.33 1.47
C THR A 144 -6.32 -2.93 2.51
N GLN A 145 -7.64 -3.29 2.34
CA GLN A 145 -8.13 -4.13 1.26
C GLN A 145 -9.57 -3.74 0.84
N LEU A 146 -10.14 -4.43 -0.12
CA LEU A 146 -11.49 -4.13 -0.61
C LEU A 146 -12.56 -4.47 0.42
N THR A 147 -12.50 -5.66 1.00
CA THR A 147 -13.45 -6.14 2.02
C THR A 147 -12.72 -6.63 3.24
N ASP A 148 -13.35 -6.54 4.41
CA ASP A 148 -12.86 -7.21 5.61
C ASP A 148 -12.73 -8.73 5.38
N VAL A 149 -11.80 -9.34 6.08
CA VAL A 149 -11.60 -10.80 6.10
C VAL A 149 -11.62 -11.27 7.56
N PHE A 150 -12.76 -11.73 8.02
CA PHE A 150 -13.00 -12.15 9.42
C PHE A 150 -12.58 -11.07 10.43
N GLN A 151 -11.54 -11.32 11.22
CA GLN A 151 -11.02 -10.40 12.23
C GLN A 151 -10.13 -9.30 11.63
N GLU A 152 -9.63 -9.48 10.42
CA GLU A 152 -8.87 -8.44 9.71
C GLU A 152 -9.83 -7.40 9.14
N GLN A 153 -10.01 -6.30 9.87
CA GLN A 153 -11.03 -5.31 9.55
C GLN A 153 -10.42 -3.98 9.06
N ASN A 154 -9.73 -4.06 7.96
CA ASN A 154 -9.12 -2.95 7.23
C ASN A 154 -9.74 -2.73 5.83
N GLY A 155 -10.83 -3.43 5.53
CA GLY A 155 -11.55 -3.31 4.28
C GLY A 155 -12.31 -1.98 4.13
N VAL A 156 -12.50 -1.56 2.89
CA VAL A 156 -13.41 -0.46 2.54
C VAL A 156 -14.88 -0.86 2.76
N TYR A 157 -15.17 -2.12 2.56
CA TYR A 157 -16.48 -2.75 2.81
C TYR A 157 -16.37 -3.80 3.91
N ARG A 158 -17.49 -4.14 4.52
CA ARG A 158 -17.58 -5.31 5.40
C ARG A 158 -17.35 -6.62 4.63
N PHE A 159 -17.17 -7.71 5.35
CA PHE A 159 -17.01 -9.05 4.77
C PHE A 159 -18.18 -9.45 3.86
N ASP A 160 -19.40 -9.07 4.21
CA ASP A 160 -20.61 -9.30 3.42
C ASP A 160 -20.81 -8.31 2.27
N ARG A 161 -19.84 -7.39 2.07
CA ARG A 161 -19.82 -6.31 1.08
C ARG A 161 -20.79 -5.17 1.35
N SER A 162 -21.41 -5.11 2.51
CA SER A 162 -22.16 -3.94 2.95
C SER A 162 -21.23 -2.75 3.19
N SER A 163 -21.74 -1.53 3.07
CA SER A 163 -20.94 -0.32 3.29
C SER A 163 -20.50 -0.22 4.74
N LYS A 164 -19.24 0.14 4.94
CA LYS A 164 -18.60 0.37 6.23
C LYS A 164 -18.11 1.80 6.39
N LEU A 165 -17.84 2.43 5.27
CA LEU A 165 -17.29 3.79 5.14
C LEU A 165 -18.09 4.59 4.13
N ASP A 166 -17.92 5.92 4.15
CA ASP A 166 -18.35 6.77 3.05
C ASP A 166 -17.48 6.51 1.81
N VAL A 167 -17.95 5.61 0.95
CA VAL A 167 -17.25 5.19 -0.27
C VAL A 167 -17.05 6.36 -1.24
N ALA A 168 -17.90 7.39 -1.21
CA ALA A 168 -17.72 8.56 -2.06
C ALA A 168 -16.44 9.32 -1.69
N ARG A 169 -16.09 9.39 -0.41
CA ARG A 169 -14.84 10.00 0.06
C ARG A 169 -13.62 9.16 -0.33
N VAL A 170 -13.69 7.84 -0.20
CA VAL A 170 -12.64 6.93 -0.66
C VAL A 170 -12.40 7.12 -2.16
N ARG A 171 -13.48 7.14 -2.95
CA ARG A 171 -13.43 7.39 -4.37
C ARG A 171 -12.82 8.74 -4.72
N ALA A 172 -13.24 9.81 -4.04
CA ALA A 172 -12.72 11.16 -4.28
C ALA A 172 -11.21 11.25 -4.05
N ALA A 173 -10.68 10.60 -3.01
CA ALA A 173 -9.24 10.55 -2.75
C ALA A 173 -8.48 9.86 -3.89
N GLN A 174 -9.02 8.75 -4.42
CA GLN A 174 -8.39 7.97 -5.49
C GLN A 174 -8.57 8.56 -6.90
N GLN A 175 -9.60 9.38 -7.12
CA GLN A 175 -9.85 10.02 -8.43
C GLN A 175 -9.07 11.31 -8.62
N ARG A 176 -8.27 11.72 -7.67
CA ARG A 176 -7.37 12.86 -7.84
C ARG A 176 -6.35 12.52 -8.96
N PRO A 177 -6.10 13.43 -9.93
CA PRO A 177 -5.11 13.19 -10.97
C PRO A 177 -3.73 12.87 -10.38
N ALA A 178 -3.12 11.79 -10.86
CA ALA A 178 -1.75 11.45 -10.50
C ALA A 178 -0.76 12.49 -11.06
N ALA A 179 0.42 12.59 -10.46
CA ALA A 179 1.42 13.58 -10.88
C ALA A 179 1.82 13.43 -12.34
N PHE A 180 1.95 12.20 -12.85
CA PHE A 180 2.29 11.95 -14.26
C PHE A 180 1.18 12.31 -15.25
N GLU A 181 -0.07 12.40 -14.79
CA GLU A 181 -1.22 12.81 -15.61
C GLU A 181 -1.37 14.34 -15.71
N ARG A 182 -0.68 15.08 -14.85
CA ARG A 182 -0.77 16.54 -14.83
C ARG A 182 0.03 17.11 -16.01
N PRO A 183 -0.52 18.08 -16.77
CA PRO A 183 0.27 18.73 -17.81
C PRO A 183 1.54 19.33 -17.18
N ALA A 184 2.68 19.14 -17.86
CA ALA A 184 3.90 19.78 -17.45
C ALA A 184 3.62 21.30 -17.31
N SER A 185 3.87 21.86 -16.13
CA SER A 185 3.75 23.30 -15.92
C SER A 185 4.67 24.00 -16.91
N GLU A 186 4.16 25.03 -17.62
CA GLU A 186 4.91 25.80 -18.61
C GLU A 186 6.04 26.66 -17.97
N GLU A 187 6.41 26.40 -16.74
CA GLU A 187 7.50 27.05 -16.02
C GLU A 187 8.84 26.37 -16.35
N GLY A 188 9.39 26.69 -17.52
CA GLY A 188 10.73 26.20 -17.89
C GLY A 188 11.10 26.31 -19.37
N ARG A 189 10.57 27.30 -20.10
CA ARG A 189 11.13 27.70 -21.40
C ARG A 189 11.76 29.08 -21.36
#